data_e6e9b9056e2a8f21ed357ae551953700
#
_entry.id   e6e9b9056e2a8f21ed357ae551953700
#
_cell.length_a   1.000
_cell.length_b   1.000
_cell.length_c   1.000
_cell.angle_alpha   90.00
_cell.angle_beta   90.00
_cell.angle_gamma   90.00
#
_symmetry.space_group_name_H-M   'P 1'
#
loop_
_entity.id
_entity.type
_entity.pdbx_description
1 polymer ?
#
loop_
_entity_poly.entity_id
_entity_poly.type
_entity_poly.pdbx_seq_one_letter_code
_entity_poly.pdbx_strand_id
1 'polypeptide(L)'
;IHIFSFAKHTDEEFEKQLASVKAQGADRLIIDLRMNPGGLVDTVISIMNQILTKGRVLSYHTRNGDDRTFDITGIETPLPMVILIDRNSASASEILAGAVQDKKEGIIIGETSYGKGTVQSVIQNGNKSALKISIAEYRTAAGRIIDKTGITPDIAIKQTGHVFKQEDEKDNKKA
;
A
#
# COMPACT_ATOMS: atom_id res chain seq x y z
N ILE A 1 10.00 -8.78 0.46
CA ILE A 1 9.19 -8.67 -0.79
C ILE A 1 9.15 -7.20 -1.19
N HIS A 2 9.54 -6.87 -2.42
CA HIS A 2 9.41 -5.51 -2.97
C HIS A 2 8.17 -5.43 -3.86
N ILE A 3 7.31 -4.45 -3.62
CA ILE A 3 6.12 -4.19 -4.43
C ILE A 3 6.33 -2.87 -5.18
N PHE A 4 6.50 -2.94 -6.49
CA PHE A 4 6.74 -1.77 -7.34
C PHE A 4 5.48 -0.94 -7.60
N SER A 5 4.32 -1.60 -7.69
CA SER A 5 3.00 -0.97 -7.85
C SER A 5 1.89 -1.97 -7.52
N PHE A 6 0.70 -1.46 -7.21
CA PHE A 6 -0.48 -2.29 -6.99
C PHE A 6 -1.28 -2.41 -8.31
N ALA A 7 -0.72 -3.18 -9.25
CA ALA A 7 -1.34 -3.48 -10.54
C ALA A 7 -2.32 -4.66 -10.44
N LYS A 8 -3.00 -4.96 -11.54
CA LYS A 8 -3.80 -6.18 -11.67
C LYS A 8 -2.89 -7.41 -11.50
N HIS A 9 -3.30 -8.37 -10.66
CA HIS A 9 -2.57 -9.59 -10.31
C HIS A 9 -1.35 -9.43 -9.37
N THR A 10 -1.03 -8.22 -8.90
CA THR A 10 0.05 -8.05 -7.89
C THR A 10 -0.27 -8.78 -6.59
N ASP A 11 -1.53 -8.93 -6.21
CA ASP A 11 -1.97 -9.70 -5.04
C ASP A 11 -1.73 -11.21 -5.21
N GLU A 12 -1.96 -11.76 -6.41
CA GLU A 12 -1.67 -13.16 -6.73
C GLU A 12 -0.14 -13.42 -6.74
N GLU A 13 0.63 -12.49 -7.28
CA GLU A 13 2.10 -12.56 -7.27
C GLU A 13 2.63 -12.46 -5.85
N PHE A 14 2.08 -11.56 -5.05
CA PHE A 14 2.42 -11.41 -3.63
C PHE A 14 2.13 -12.69 -2.85
N GLU A 15 0.98 -13.32 -3.05
CA GLU A 15 0.61 -14.59 -2.43
C GLU A 15 1.65 -15.70 -2.71
N LYS A 16 2.04 -15.84 -3.97
CA LYS A 16 3.07 -16.80 -4.38
C LYS A 16 4.42 -16.53 -3.72
N GLN A 17 4.85 -15.27 -3.70
CA GLN A 17 6.10 -14.87 -3.07
C GLN A 17 6.05 -15.07 -1.55
N LEU A 18 4.96 -14.70 -0.91
CA LEU A 18 4.76 -14.91 0.53
C LEU A 18 4.81 -16.40 0.89
N ALA A 19 4.15 -17.25 0.11
CA ALA A 19 4.20 -18.70 0.30
C ALA A 19 5.63 -19.24 0.10
N SER A 20 6.34 -18.75 -0.92
CA SER A 20 7.73 -19.16 -1.21
C SER A 20 8.69 -18.80 -0.08
N VAL A 21 8.65 -17.57 0.45
CA VAL A 21 9.56 -17.17 1.53
C VAL A 21 9.22 -17.90 2.84
N LYS A 22 7.93 -18.16 3.13
CA LYS A 22 7.52 -18.99 4.27
C LYS A 22 8.02 -20.42 4.16
N ALA A 23 7.96 -21.03 2.97
CA ALA A 23 8.49 -22.37 2.72
C ALA A 23 10.01 -22.45 2.91
N GLN A 24 10.72 -21.33 2.74
CA GLN A 24 12.15 -21.20 3.00
C GLN A 24 12.48 -20.92 4.48
N GLY A 25 11.48 -20.87 5.35
CA GLY A 25 11.66 -20.69 6.80
C GLY A 25 11.64 -19.23 7.26
N ALA A 26 11.13 -18.31 6.46
CA ALA A 26 10.96 -16.93 6.90
C ALA A 26 9.94 -16.85 8.04
N ASP A 27 10.37 -16.30 9.18
CA ASP A 27 9.56 -16.05 10.38
C ASP A 27 9.23 -14.55 10.57
N ARG A 28 9.70 -13.70 9.67
CA ARG A 28 9.51 -12.24 9.64
C ARG A 28 9.38 -11.75 8.22
N LEU A 29 8.74 -10.60 8.03
CA LEU A 29 8.47 -10.05 6.71
C LEU A 29 8.96 -8.60 6.62
N ILE A 30 9.68 -8.29 5.55
CA ILE A 30 9.95 -6.91 5.13
C ILE A 30 9.22 -6.68 3.82
N ILE A 31 8.35 -5.67 3.78
CA ILE A 31 7.69 -5.23 2.56
C ILE A 31 8.28 -3.87 2.18
N ASP A 32 8.89 -3.81 1.01
CA ASP A 32 9.47 -2.57 0.49
C ASP A 32 8.48 -1.89 -0.45
N LEU A 33 8.01 -0.70 -0.04
CA LEU A 33 7.10 0.17 -0.80
C LEU A 33 7.79 1.46 -1.27
N ARG A 34 9.11 1.56 -1.13
CA ARG A 34 9.84 2.73 -1.60
C ARG A 34 9.69 2.86 -3.11
N MET A 35 9.53 4.08 -3.61
CA MET A 35 9.26 4.40 -5.02
C MET A 35 7.93 3.83 -5.57
N ASN A 36 7.06 3.26 -4.74
CA ASN A 36 5.77 2.72 -5.17
C ASN A 36 4.69 3.81 -5.19
N PRO A 37 4.22 4.26 -6.36
CA PRO A 37 3.23 5.34 -6.48
C PRO A 37 1.79 4.92 -6.11
N GLY A 38 1.60 3.67 -5.67
CA GLY A 38 0.29 3.09 -5.38
C GLY A 38 -0.26 2.23 -6.52
N GLY A 39 -1.55 2.27 -6.71
CA GLY A 39 -2.27 1.50 -7.72
C GLY A 39 -3.70 1.18 -7.31
N LEU A 40 -4.16 -0.03 -7.60
CA LEU A 40 -5.53 -0.47 -7.38
C LEU A 40 -5.82 -0.70 -5.90
N VAL A 41 -6.93 -0.16 -5.43
CA VAL A 41 -7.38 -0.30 -4.03
C VAL A 41 -7.78 -1.75 -3.72
N ASP A 42 -8.45 -2.42 -4.63
CA ASP A 42 -8.86 -3.80 -4.43
C ASP A 42 -7.63 -4.71 -4.26
N THR A 43 -6.57 -4.49 -5.05
CA THR A 43 -5.30 -5.22 -4.96
C THR A 43 -4.62 -5.03 -3.59
N VAL A 44 -4.54 -3.80 -3.07
CA VAL A 44 -3.94 -3.59 -1.75
C VAL A 44 -4.79 -4.17 -0.63
N ILE A 45 -6.13 -4.14 -0.73
CA ILE A 45 -7.02 -4.79 0.24
C ILE A 45 -6.82 -6.31 0.23
N SER A 46 -6.69 -6.92 -0.95
CA SER A 46 -6.40 -8.35 -1.11
C SER A 46 -5.06 -8.73 -0.46
N ILE A 47 -4.01 -7.91 -0.63
CA ILE A 47 -2.72 -8.11 0.05
C ILE A 47 -2.85 -7.98 1.57
N MET A 48 -3.54 -6.93 2.05
CA MET A 48 -3.77 -6.76 3.49
C MET A 48 -4.51 -7.95 4.12
N ASN A 49 -5.45 -8.54 3.38
CA ASN A 49 -6.17 -9.73 3.84
C ASN A 49 -5.28 -10.96 4.04
N GLN A 50 -4.11 -11.01 3.40
CA GLN A 50 -3.13 -12.10 3.50
C GLN A 50 -2.13 -11.93 4.65
N ILE A 51 -1.98 -10.70 5.20
CA ILE A 51 -0.91 -10.38 6.15
C ILE A 51 -1.37 -9.70 7.44
N LEU A 52 -2.60 -9.20 7.52
CA LEU A 52 -3.13 -8.52 8.70
C LEU A 52 -4.24 -9.32 9.36
N THR A 53 -4.50 -9.05 10.63
CA THR A 53 -5.66 -9.62 11.33
C THR A 53 -6.97 -9.01 10.85
N LYS A 54 -8.08 -9.66 11.18
CA LYS A 54 -9.45 -9.20 10.90
C LYS A 54 -9.67 -7.75 11.36
N GLY A 55 -10.48 -7.02 10.62
CA GLY A 55 -11.00 -5.71 10.99
C GLY A 55 -10.81 -4.66 9.92
N ARG A 56 -11.06 -3.41 10.32
CA ARG A 56 -10.97 -2.26 9.41
C ARG A 56 -9.54 -2.00 8.97
N VAL A 57 -9.37 -1.73 7.68
CA VAL A 57 -8.07 -1.37 7.09
C VAL A 57 -8.09 0.00 6.42
N LEU A 58 -9.28 0.48 6.02
CA LEU A 58 -9.45 1.71 5.28
C LEU A 58 -10.87 2.23 5.48
N SER A 59 -11.03 3.54 5.43
CA SER A 59 -12.31 4.18 5.15
C SER A 59 -12.13 5.31 4.14
N TYR A 60 -13.20 5.68 3.46
CA TYR A 60 -13.21 6.91 2.71
C TYR A 60 -14.48 7.72 2.98
N HIS A 61 -14.29 9.02 2.97
CA HIS A 61 -15.32 10.01 3.20
C HIS A 61 -15.65 10.67 1.87
N THR A 62 -16.92 10.62 1.48
CA THR A 62 -17.40 11.28 0.26
C THR A 62 -17.88 12.70 0.57
N ARG A 63 -17.90 13.55 -0.44
CA ARG A 63 -18.39 14.92 -0.30
C ARG A 63 -19.86 15.00 0.17
N ASN A 64 -20.64 13.96 -0.09
CA ASN A 64 -22.06 13.89 0.28
C ASN A 64 -22.28 13.31 1.69
N GLY A 65 -21.20 12.95 2.41
CA GLY A 65 -21.28 12.36 3.74
C GLY A 65 -21.54 10.84 3.75
N ASP A 66 -21.51 10.19 2.59
CA ASP A 66 -21.60 8.73 2.48
C ASP A 66 -20.24 8.10 2.77
N ASP A 67 -19.97 7.83 4.04
CA ASP A 67 -18.74 7.16 4.44
C ASP A 67 -18.80 5.68 4.11
N ARG A 68 -17.70 5.16 3.58
CA ARG A 68 -17.53 3.71 3.36
C ARG A 68 -16.33 3.20 4.12
N THR A 69 -16.48 2.02 4.72
CA THR A 69 -15.42 1.31 5.41
C THR A 69 -15.07 0.03 4.68
N PHE A 70 -13.80 -0.33 4.74
CA PHE A 70 -13.28 -1.57 4.19
C PHE A 70 -12.71 -2.41 5.34
N ASP A 71 -13.36 -3.55 5.56
CA ASP A 71 -12.96 -4.52 6.56
C ASP A 71 -12.43 -5.76 5.85
N ILE A 72 -11.42 -6.39 6.43
CA ILE A 72 -10.85 -7.65 5.95
C ILE A 72 -11.20 -8.80 6.91
N THR A 73 -11.27 -10.00 6.38
CA THR A 73 -11.35 -11.22 7.21
C THR A 73 -10.02 -11.54 7.86
N GLY A 74 -8.92 -11.19 7.16
CA GLY A 74 -7.57 -11.30 7.67
C GLY A 74 -7.10 -12.71 7.97
N ILE A 75 -5.98 -12.79 8.68
CA ILE A 75 -5.39 -14.03 9.18
C ILE A 75 -5.28 -13.97 10.71
N GLU A 76 -5.22 -15.14 11.38
CA GLU A 76 -5.16 -15.19 12.84
C GLU A 76 -3.79 -14.80 13.41
N THR A 77 -2.72 -15.17 12.71
CA THR A 77 -1.34 -15.00 13.19
C THR A 77 -0.46 -14.34 12.12
N PRO A 78 -0.42 -13.01 12.07
CA PRO A 78 0.48 -12.28 11.19
C PRO A 78 1.96 -12.54 11.53
N LEU A 79 2.82 -12.54 10.52
CA LEU A 79 4.26 -12.48 10.75
C LEU A 79 4.65 -11.09 11.28
N PRO A 80 5.60 -11.01 12.23
CA PRO A 80 6.22 -9.74 12.56
C PRO A 80 6.73 -9.07 11.29
N MET A 81 6.35 -7.80 11.07
CA MET A 81 6.67 -7.15 9.79
C MET A 81 7.21 -5.72 9.94
N VAL A 82 7.98 -5.35 8.92
CA VAL A 82 8.45 -3.99 8.68
C VAL A 82 8.00 -3.54 7.30
N ILE A 83 7.48 -2.33 7.20
CA ILE A 83 7.18 -1.68 5.93
C ILE A 83 8.19 -0.56 5.70
N LEU A 84 8.86 -0.60 4.55
CA LEU A 84 9.76 0.47 4.12
C LEU A 84 9.01 1.45 3.22
N ILE A 85 9.06 2.73 3.54
CA ILE A 85 8.43 3.80 2.75
C ILE A 85 9.42 4.94 2.48
N ASP A 86 9.15 5.69 1.41
CA ASP A 86 9.84 6.94 1.10
C ASP A 86 8.85 8.02 0.63
N ARG A 87 9.36 9.20 0.30
CA ARG A 87 8.56 10.33 -0.21
C ARG A 87 7.78 10.05 -1.50
N ASN A 88 8.09 8.96 -2.20
CA ASN A 88 7.42 8.55 -3.44
C ASN A 88 6.39 7.43 -3.19
N SER A 89 6.36 6.86 -1.99
CA SER A 89 5.31 5.93 -1.58
C SER A 89 3.99 6.68 -1.48
N ALA A 90 3.01 6.33 -2.32
CA ALA A 90 1.78 7.10 -2.44
C ALA A 90 0.52 6.23 -2.54
N SER A 91 -0.65 6.80 -2.20
CA SER A 91 -1.97 6.19 -2.44
C SER A 91 -2.10 4.80 -1.80
N ALA A 92 -2.24 3.70 -2.59
CA ALA A 92 -2.36 2.34 -2.07
C ALA A 92 -1.19 1.94 -1.16
N SER A 93 0.03 2.45 -1.39
CA SER A 93 1.17 2.23 -0.49
C SER A 93 0.93 2.86 0.88
N GLU A 94 0.32 4.04 0.91
CA GLU A 94 -0.01 4.74 2.15
C GLU A 94 -1.17 4.07 2.90
N ILE A 95 -2.12 3.47 2.15
CA ILE A 95 -3.20 2.67 2.71
C ILE A 95 -2.63 1.45 3.45
N LEU A 96 -1.71 0.71 2.81
CA LEU A 96 -1.07 -0.46 3.43
C LEU A 96 -0.25 -0.06 4.65
N ALA A 97 0.66 0.93 4.52
CA ALA A 97 1.48 1.39 5.62
C ALA A 97 0.65 1.93 6.79
N GLY A 98 -0.40 2.72 6.49
CA GLY A 98 -1.31 3.26 7.49
C GLY A 98 -2.11 2.19 8.22
N ALA A 99 -2.59 1.16 7.51
CA ALA A 99 -3.30 0.04 8.12
C ALA A 99 -2.40 -0.77 9.06
N VAL A 100 -1.17 -1.09 8.63
CA VAL A 100 -0.16 -1.81 9.45
C VAL A 100 0.15 -1.02 10.72
N GLN A 101 0.36 0.29 10.60
CA GLN A 101 0.68 1.18 11.72
C GLN A 101 -0.48 1.31 12.70
N ASP A 102 -1.70 1.57 12.22
CA ASP A 102 -2.89 1.75 13.05
C ASP A 102 -3.27 0.48 13.80
N LYS A 103 -3.12 -0.68 13.17
CA LYS A 103 -3.37 -2.00 13.79
C LYS A 103 -2.23 -2.44 14.72
N LYS A 104 -1.09 -1.73 14.70
CA LYS A 104 0.13 -2.08 15.46
C LYS A 104 0.66 -3.48 15.12
N GLU A 105 0.51 -3.88 13.87
CA GLU A 105 0.90 -5.21 13.38
C GLU A 105 2.25 -5.19 12.66
N GLY A 106 2.93 -4.04 12.62
CA GLY A 106 4.27 -3.88 12.07
C GLY A 106 4.84 -2.50 12.38
N ILE A 107 6.06 -2.28 11.94
CA ILE A 107 6.82 -1.02 12.13
C ILE A 107 7.04 -0.38 10.76
N ILE A 108 6.77 0.91 10.65
CA ILE A 108 7.00 1.69 9.44
C ILE A 108 8.35 2.39 9.56
N ILE A 109 9.23 2.16 8.58
CA ILE A 109 10.59 2.71 8.55
C ILE A 109 10.82 3.50 7.26
N GLY A 110 11.47 4.64 7.34
CA GLY A 110 11.90 5.42 6.17
C GLY A 110 11.61 6.90 6.27
N GLU A 111 11.13 7.51 5.19
CA GLU A 111 10.73 8.92 5.12
C GLU A 111 9.21 9.05 5.08
N THR A 112 8.67 10.20 5.52
CA THR A 112 7.23 10.50 5.37
C THR A 112 6.80 10.34 3.93
N SER A 113 5.70 9.62 3.72
CA SER A 113 5.17 9.30 2.39
C SER A 113 4.58 10.53 1.68
N TYR A 114 4.15 10.36 0.44
CA TYR A 114 3.73 11.45 -0.46
C TYR A 114 2.54 12.26 0.04
N GLY A 115 1.54 11.63 0.65
CA GLY A 115 0.30 12.29 1.06
C GLY A 115 -0.76 12.37 -0.04
N LYS A 116 -0.98 11.28 -0.79
CA LYS A 116 -2.05 11.19 -1.78
C LYS A 116 -3.27 10.49 -1.22
N GLY A 117 -4.11 11.23 -0.50
CA GLY A 117 -5.28 10.73 0.20
C GLY A 117 -6.60 10.81 -0.57
N THR A 118 -6.60 11.06 -1.89
CA THR A 118 -7.84 11.25 -2.66
C THR A 118 -8.18 10.08 -3.56
N VAL A 119 -9.48 9.70 -3.57
CA VAL A 119 -10.06 8.77 -4.54
C VAL A 119 -10.45 9.53 -5.81
N GLN A 120 -10.00 9.04 -6.95
CA GLN A 120 -10.35 9.63 -8.25
C GLN A 120 -11.24 8.69 -9.04
N SER A 121 -12.30 9.23 -9.64
CA SER A 121 -13.15 8.53 -10.61
C SER A 121 -12.91 9.07 -12.00
N VAL A 122 -12.95 8.17 -12.98
CA VAL A 122 -12.90 8.51 -14.42
C VAL A 122 -14.27 8.30 -15.00
N ILE A 123 -14.92 9.39 -15.38
CA ILE A 123 -16.23 9.38 -16.04
C ILE A 123 -16.00 9.51 -17.54
N GLN A 124 -16.39 8.50 -18.30
CA GLN A 124 -16.31 8.54 -19.76
C GLN A 124 -17.50 9.29 -20.36
N ASN A 125 -17.22 10.24 -21.24
CA ASN A 125 -18.23 10.90 -22.06
C ASN A 125 -18.33 10.21 -23.44
N GLY A 126 -19.51 10.15 -24.02
CA GLY A 126 -19.80 9.43 -25.27
C GLY A 126 -19.00 9.88 -26.52
N ASN A 127 -18.21 10.96 -26.43
CA ASN A 127 -17.40 11.54 -27.51
C ASN A 127 -15.90 11.19 -27.41
N LYS A 128 -15.52 10.07 -26.79
CA LYS A 128 -14.13 9.62 -26.53
C LYS A 128 -13.34 10.52 -25.58
N SER A 129 -13.98 11.44 -24.86
CA SER A 129 -13.38 12.21 -23.77
C SER A 129 -13.67 11.54 -22.42
N ALA A 130 -12.83 11.83 -21.42
CA ALA A 130 -13.04 11.37 -20.06
C ALA A 130 -12.75 12.52 -19.08
N LEU A 131 -13.55 12.58 -18.02
CA LEU A 131 -13.38 13.49 -16.92
C LEU A 131 -12.84 12.72 -15.71
N LYS A 132 -11.69 13.15 -15.17
CA LYS A 132 -11.10 12.60 -13.96
C LYS A 132 -11.35 13.55 -12.80
N ILE A 133 -12.13 13.12 -11.82
CA ILE A 133 -12.52 13.94 -10.66
C ILE A 133 -12.20 13.23 -9.35
N SER A 134 -11.82 14.01 -8.33
CA SER A 134 -11.73 13.50 -6.96
C SER A 134 -13.11 13.41 -6.34
N ILE A 135 -13.49 12.22 -5.89
CA ILE A 135 -14.85 11.92 -5.38
C ILE A 135 -14.88 11.64 -3.88
N ALA A 136 -13.75 11.29 -3.27
CA ALA A 136 -13.66 10.98 -1.86
C ALA A 136 -12.24 11.20 -1.33
N GLU A 137 -12.10 11.20 0.00
CA GLU A 137 -10.86 11.27 0.74
C GLU A 137 -10.63 9.95 1.47
N TYR A 138 -9.43 9.38 1.35
CA TYR A 138 -9.02 8.20 2.11
C TYR A 138 -8.66 8.55 3.55
N ARG A 139 -9.06 7.68 4.46
CA ARG A 139 -8.62 7.68 5.84
C ARG A 139 -8.07 6.31 6.21
N THR A 140 -7.07 6.28 7.06
CA THR A 140 -6.48 5.03 7.57
C THR A 140 -7.49 4.23 8.42
N ALA A 141 -7.11 3.05 8.90
CA ALA A 141 -7.95 2.21 9.76
C ALA A 141 -8.44 2.96 11.01
N ALA A 142 -7.60 3.83 11.60
CA ALA A 142 -7.95 4.68 12.76
C ALA A 142 -8.62 6.01 12.37
N GLY A 143 -8.92 6.25 11.08
CA GLY A 143 -9.59 7.46 10.62
C GLY A 143 -8.66 8.66 10.38
N ARG A 144 -7.33 8.48 10.37
CA ARG A 144 -6.38 9.56 10.08
C ARG A 144 -6.45 9.95 8.60
N ILE A 145 -6.38 11.25 8.34
CA ILE A 145 -6.33 11.81 6.98
C ILE A 145 -4.92 11.59 6.41
N ILE A 146 -4.84 11.07 5.19
CA ILE A 146 -3.59 10.85 4.47
C ILE A 146 -3.28 12.05 3.55
N ASP A 147 -4.31 12.69 3.01
CA ASP A 147 -4.16 13.74 2.00
C ASP A 147 -3.28 14.89 2.49
N LYS A 148 -2.23 15.20 1.72
CA LYS A 148 -1.21 16.23 2.00
C LYS A 148 -0.38 16.03 3.29
N THR A 149 -0.67 14.98 4.08
CA THR A 149 0.05 14.69 5.33
C THR A 149 0.97 13.48 5.19
N GLY A 150 0.55 12.47 4.43
CA GLY A 150 1.26 11.21 4.28
C GLY A 150 1.24 10.36 5.55
N ILE A 151 1.97 9.27 5.51
CA ILE A 151 2.24 8.39 6.65
C ILE A 151 3.61 8.75 7.20
N THR A 152 3.65 9.22 8.44
CA THR A 152 4.90 9.44 9.17
C THR A 152 5.43 8.10 9.65
N PRO A 153 6.69 7.73 9.34
CA PRO A 153 7.25 6.46 9.78
C PRO A 153 7.45 6.44 11.31
N ASP A 154 7.39 5.25 11.89
CA ASP A 154 7.69 5.04 13.33
C ASP A 154 9.19 5.24 13.60
N ILE A 155 10.03 4.87 12.61
CA ILE A 155 11.47 5.09 12.64
C ILE A 155 11.85 5.89 11.40
N ALA A 156 12.17 7.18 11.61
CA ALA A 156 12.57 8.06 10.52
C ALA A 156 14.03 7.81 10.12
N ILE A 157 14.24 7.40 8.88
CA ILE A 157 15.57 7.21 8.29
C ILE A 157 15.58 7.91 6.93
N LYS A 158 16.49 8.88 6.78
CA LYS A 158 16.70 9.53 5.48
C LYS A 158 17.47 8.59 4.56
N GLN A 159 16.93 8.32 3.39
CA GLN A 159 17.60 7.50 2.40
C GLN A 159 18.78 8.26 1.79
N THR A 160 19.98 7.69 1.95
CA THR A 160 21.22 8.16 1.30
C THR A 160 21.63 7.07 0.31
N GLY A 161 21.52 7.32 -1.02
CA GLY A 161 21.93 6.37 -2.05
C GLY A 161 20.88 6.17 -3.16
N HIS A 162 21.25 5.42 -4.18
CA HIS A 162 20.35 5.10 -5.29
C HIS A 162 19.26 4.11 -4.85
N VAL A 163 17.99 4.47 -5.08
CA VAL A 163 16.88 3.52 -5.07
C VAL A 163 16.98 2.69 -6.35
N PHE A 164 16.74 1.37 -6.25
CA PHE A 164 16.67 0.49 -7.42
C PHE A 164 15.76 1.10 -8.49
N LYS A 165 16.30 1.35 -9.68
CA LYS A 165 15.50 1.69 -10.85
C LYS A 165 15.06 0.36 -11.50
N GLN A 166 13.87 0.35 -12.07
CA GLN A 166 13.29 -0.80 -12.80
C GLN A 166 14.16 -1.37 -13.95
N GLU A 167 15.28 -0.70 -14.27
CA GLU A 167 16.22 -1.11 -15.32
C GLU A 167 17.08 -2.32 -14.93
N ASP A 168 17.22 -2.61 -13.63
CA ASP A 168 18.11 -3.66 -13.13
C ASP A 168 17.55 -5.08 -13.29
N GLU A 169 16.25 -5.23 -13.63
CA GLU A 169 15.65 -6.55 -13.89
C GLU A 169 16.01 -7.18 -15.24
N LYS A 170 16.52 -6.41 -16.20
CA LYS A 170 16.84 -6.95 -17.52
C LYS A 170 18.15 -7.73 -17.55
N ASP A 171 19.07 -7.49 -16.63
CA ASP A 171 20.36 -8.14 -16.60
C ASP A 171 20.35 -9.51 -15.90
N ASN A 172 19.39 -9.76 -15.00
CA ASN A 172 19.24 -11.05 -14.32
C ASN A 172 18.59 -12.17 -15.14
N LYS A 173 18.11 -11.89 -16.38
CA LYS A 173 17.56 -12.92 -17.28
C LYS A 173 18.58 -13.49 -18.27
N LYS A 174 19.86 -13.15 -18.13
CA LYS A 174 20.95 -13.64 -19.00
C LYS A 174 22.06 -14.39 -18.27
N ALA A 175 21.82 -14.83 -17.03
CA ALA A 175 22.74 -15.72 -16.33
C ALA A 175 22.13 -17.12 -16.14
#